data_20238cfbad6e8c4e53c5f90f620ea2f0
#
_entry.id   20238cfbad6e8c4e53c5f90f620ea2f0
#
_cell.length_a   1.000
_cell.length_b   1.000
_cell.length_c   1.000
_cell.angle_alpha   90.00
_cell.angle_beta   90.00
_cell.angle_gamma   90.00
#
_symmetry.space_group_name_H-M   'P 1'
#
loop_
_entity.id
_entity.type
_entity.pdbx_description
1 polymer ?
#
loop_
_entity_poly.entity_id
_entity_poly.type
_entity_poly.pdbx_seq_one_letter_code
_entity_poly.pdbx_strand_id
1 'polypeptide(L)'
;MHQGSSEIVVLKPTTVFLAFLASQLPLNDVPDLASLHTDCTAYVINKHDSIEETVEEIEKNFSTMFRHEICRWLGNNARNDIETSFLDFLCCFKFELHSHIVLMEPTIEAGHQLLTIKPRALLLDWMRSEVEGEYELENVMEQATLSHLTENATVIVKNFPDLKEIKTFIKQYYRPIFETAMSRMSNQSSAWPEVNSFKSFSQYFAIEIHTQLIHLHY
;
A
#
# COMPACT_ATOMS: atom_id res chain seq x y z
N MET A 1 -3.89 3.66 22.59
CA MET A 1 -3.62 3.19 21.21
C MET A 1 -2.64 2.05 21.32
N HIS A 2 -3.06 0.82 21.08
CA HIS A 2 -2.11 -0.27 20.89
C HIS A 2 -1.38 0.00 19.57
N GLN A 3 -0.10 0.36 19.64
CA GLN A 3 0.77 0.25 18.47
C GLN A 3 0.83 -1.25 18.16
N GLY A 4 0.20 -1.62 17.05
CA GLY A 4 0.06 -3.00 16.67
C GLY A 4 1.42 -3.63 16.42
N SER A 5 1.56 -4.86 16.86
CA SER A 5 2.65 -5.78 16.56
C SER A 5 2.60 -6.27 15.11
N SER A 6 1.98 -5.51 14.19
CA SER A 6 1.76 -5.94 12.82
C SER A 6 2.25 -4.90 11.82
N GLU A 7 2.65 -5.39 10.66
CA GLU A 7 2.93 -4.62 9.44
C GLU A 7 2.02 -5.08 8.31
N ILE A 8 1.88 -4.26 7.28
CA ILE A 8 1.12 -4.61 6.10
C ILE A 8 2.04 -4.61 4.89
N VAL A 9 1.99 -5.71 4.15
CA VAL A 9 2.67 -5.90 2.86
C VAL A 9 1.63 -5.81 1.76
N VAL A 10 1.76 -4.85 0.85
CA VAL A 10 0.93 -4.76 -0.37
C VAL A 10 1.72 -5.31 -1.53
N LEU A 11 1.19 -6.33 -2.22
CA LEU A 11 1.79 -6.90 -3.42
C LEU A 11 1.40 -6.08 -4.65
N LYS A 12 2.41 -5.56 -5.35
CA LYS A 12 2.24 -4.84 -6.63
C LYS A 12 2.66 -5.75 -7.78
N PRO A 13 1.72 -6.28 -8.58
CA PRO A 13 2.04 -7.10 -9.74
C PRO A 13 2.96 -6.37 -10.72
N THR A 14 3.93 -7.08 -11.29
CA THR A 14 4.84 -6.59 -12.31
C THR A 14 4.37 -7.02 -13.71
N THR A 15 5.08 -6.56 -14.74
CA THR A 15 4.89 -7.05 -16.12
C THR A 15 5.19 -8.54 -16.27
N VAL A 16 6.02 -9.13 -15.38
CA VAL A 16 6.29 -10.58 -15.37
C VAL A 16 5.05 -11.35 -14.94
N PHE A 17 4.35 -10.90 -13.88
CA PHE A 17 3.09 -11.50 -13.47
C PHE A 17 2.01 -11.34 -14.54
N LEU A 18 1.94 -10.16 -15.20
CA LEU A 18 1.04 -9.96 -16.34
C LEU A 18 1.31 -10.94 -17.48
N ALA A 19 2.59 -11.16 -17.84
CA ALA A 19 2.97 -12.13 -18.86
C ALA A 19 2.61 -13.57 -18.45
N PHE A 20 2.77 -13.90 -17.16
CA PHE A 20 2.30 -15.18 -16.63
C PHE A 20 0.78 -15.33 -16.81
N LEU A 21 -0.04 -14.34 -16.42
CA LEU A 21 -1.50 -14.38 -16.60
C LEU A 21 -1.87 -14.52 -18.09
N ALA A 22 -1.18 -13.79 -18.98
CA ALA A 22 -1.42 -13.88 -20.42
C ALA A 22 -1.13 -15.29 -20.99
N SER A 23 -0.26 -16.06 -20.37
CA SER A 23 0.00 -17.45 -20.75
C SER A 23 -1.09 -18.43 -20.30
N GLN A 24 -1.92 -18.03 -19.32
CA GLN A 24 -2.94 -18.89 -18.70
C GLN A 24 -4.37 -18.53 -19.11
N LEU A 25 -4.61 -17.28 -19.52
CA LEU A 25 -5.93 -16.76 -19.84
C LEU A 25 -6.15 -16.63 -21.35
N PRO A 26 -7.40 -16.73 -21.83
CA PRO A 26 -7.76 -16.29 -23.17
C PRO A 26 -7.36 -14.82 -23.40
N LEU A 27 -6.93 -14.47 -24.60
CA LEU A 27 -6.40 -13.12 -24.91
C LEU A 27 -7.35 -11.97 -24.50
N ASN A 28 -8.66 -12.18 -24.62
CA ASN A 28 -9.66 -11.18 -24.28
C ASN A 28 -9.89 -11.01 -22.77
N ASP A 29 -9.42 -11.97 -21.95
CA ASP A 29 -9.61 -11.98 -20.51
C ASP A 29 -8.35 -11.54 -19.75
N VAL A 30 -7.25 -11.29 -20.47
CA VAL A 30 -5.99 -10.81 -19.88
C VAL A 30 -6.17 -9.35 -19.41
N PRO A 31 -6.01 -9.05 -18.11
CA PRO A 31 -6.06 -7.66 -17.63
C PRO A 31 -4.89 -6.85 -18.17
N ASP A 32 -5.01 -5.53 -18.16
CA ASP A 32 -3.84 -4.67 -18.30
C ASP A 32 -3.15 -4.42 -16.95
N LEU A 33 -1.93 -3.90 -16.97
CA LEU A 33 -1.15 -3.65 -15.75
C LEU A 33 -1.83 -2.61 -14.83
N ALA A 34 -2.51 -1.62 -15.40
CA ALA A 34 -3.23 -0.62 -14.63
C ALA A 34 -4.41 -1.25 -13.86
N SER A 35 -5.12 -2.18 -14.48
CA SER A 35 -6.18 -2.96 -13.83
C SER A 35 -5.63 -3.82 -12.68
N LEU A 36 -4.46 -4.46 -12.87
CA LEU A 36 -3.79 -5.22 -11.81
C LEU A 36 -3.43 -4.33 -10.61
N HIS A 37 -3.08 -3.07 -10.85
CA HIS A 37 -2.71 -2.12 -9.79
C HIS A 37 -3.90 -1.41 -9.13
N THR A 38 -5.10 -1.54 -9.68
CA THR A 38 -6.28 -0.83 -9.16
C THR A 38 -6.68 -1.33 -7.76
N ASP A 39 -6.53 -2.63 -7.52
CA ASP A 39 -6.90 -3.28 -6.26
C ASP A 39 -5.91 -4.41 -5.96
N CYS A 40 -4.78 -4.06 -5.34
CA CYS A 40 -3.75 -5.03 -4.95
C CYS A 40 -4.13 -5.74 -3.65
N THR A 41 -3.66 -6.98 -3.46
CA THR A 41 -3.86 -7.68 -2.19
C THR A 41 -2.91 -7.15 -1.13
N ALA A 42 -3.43 -6.93 0.07
CA ALA A 42 -2.68 -6.57 1.25
C ALA A 42 -2.61 -7.77 2.21
N TYR A 43 -1.44 -7.98 2.81
CA TYR A 43 -1.20 -9.06 3.76
C TYR A 43 -0.76 -8.48 5.10
N VAL A 44 -1.38 -8.95 6.18
CA VAL A 44 -0.98 -8.63 7.55
C VAL A 44 0.08 -9.64 7.97
N ILE A 45 1.25 -9.13 8.34
CA ILE A 45 2.39 -9.88 8.86
C ILE A 45 2.77 -9.38 10.26
N ASN A 46 3.65 -10.09 10.94
CA ASN A 46 4.20 -9.60 12.19
C ASN A 46 5.11 -8.40 11.93
N LYS A 47 5.16 -7.49 12.88
CA LYS A 47 6.14 -6.41 12.87
C LYS A 47 7.51 -6.94 13.28
N HIS A 48 8.52 -6.64 12.51
CA HIS A 48 9.91 -6.98 12.77
C HIS A 48 10.76 -5.74 13.07
N ASP A 49 11.91 -5.97 13.69
CA ASP A 49 12.84 -4.89 14.03
C ASP A 49 13.75 -4.52 12.84
N SER A 50 13.85 -5.42 11.84
CA SER A 50 14.65 -5.20 10.63
C SER A 50 13.91 -5.58 9.36
N ILE A 51 14.35 -4.99 8.25
CA ILE A 51 13.81 -5.30 6.91
C ILE A 51 14.16 -6.73 6.50
N GLU A 52 15.31 -7.23 6.94
CA GLU A 52 15.78 -8.59 6.66
C GLU A 52 14.81 -9.62 7.27
N GLU A 53 14.41 -9.43 8.52
CA GLU A 53 13.44 -10.31 9.20
C GLU A 53 12.06 -10.25 8.51
N THR A 54 11.63 -9.05 8.08
CA THR A 54 10.39 -8.88 7.31
C THR A 54 10.47 -9.65 5.99
N VAL A 55 11.59 -9.59 5.27
CA VAL A 55 11.81 -10.34 4.03
C VAL A 55 11.83 -11.85 4.27
N GLU A 56 12.45 -12.31 5.35
CA GLU A 56 12.42 -13.73 5.74
C GLU A 56 10.99 -14.23 6.03
N GLU A 57 10.13 -13.41 6.66
CA GLU A 57 8.74 -13.77 6.88
C GLU A 57 7.97 -13.85 5.54
N ILE A 58 8.22 -12.91 4.63
CA ILE A 58 7.66 -12.95 3.27
C ILE A 58 8.13 -14.21 2.54
N GLU A 59 9.43 -14.56 2.64
CA GLU A 59 9.98 -15.76 2.03
C GLU A 59 9.33 -17.04 2.58
N LYS A 60 9.05 -17.11 3.87
CA LYS A 60 8.34 -18.25 4.48
C LYS A 60 6.91 -18.41 3.95
N ASN A 61 6.27 -17.31 3.54
CA ASN A 61 4.86 -17.25 3.17
C ASN A 61 4.62 -17.08 1.66
N PHE A 62 5.65 -16.87 0.85
CA PHE A 62 5.48 -16.49 -0.56
C PHE A 62 4.63 -17.48 -1.38
N SER A 63 4.73 -18.76 -1.11
CA SER A 63 3.92 -19.77 -1.80
C SER A 63 2.41 -19.62 -1.53
N THR A 64 2.05 -19.24 -0.31
CA THR A 64 0.66 -18.94 0.08
C THR A 64 0.20 -17.65 -0.58
N MET A 65 1.02 -16.61 -0.53
CA MET A 65 0.72 -15.32 -1.16
C MET A 65 0.56 -15.47 -2.68
N PHE A 66 1.48 -16.19 -3.33
CA PHE A 66 1.42 -16.44 -4.77
C PHE A 66 0.16 -17.22 -5.16
N ARG A 67 -0.20 -18.23 -4.39
CA ARG A 67 -1.43 -19.01 -4.61
C ARG A 67 -2.69 -18.14 -4.49
N HIS A 68 -2.75 -17.23 -3.52
CA HIS A 68 -3.87 -16.29 -3.38
C HIS A 68 -3.99 -15.41 -4.63
N GLU A 69 -2.88 -14.86 -5.13
CA GLU A 69 -2.88 -14.04 -6.34
C GLU A 69 -3.32 -14.84 -7.57
N ILE A 70 -2.84 -16.06 -7.72
CA ILE A 70 -3.26 -16.96 -8.81
C ILE A 70 -4.76 -17.24 -8.72
N CYS A 71 -5.26 -17.64 -7.55
CA CYS A 71 -6.69 -17.94 -7.35
C CYS A 71 -7.56 -16.72 -7.61
N ARG A 72 -7.09 -15.53 -7.25
CA ARG A 72 -7.80 -14.28 -7.49
C ARG A 72 -8.02 -14.03 -8.98
N TRP A 73 -7.01 -14.25 -9.80
CA TRP A 73 -7.02 -13.90 -11.23
C TRP A 73 -7.47 -15.07 -12.14
N LEU A 74 -7.14 -16.29 -11.79
CA LEU A 74 -7.45 -17.49 -12.57
C LEU A 74 -8.65 -18.30 -12.02
N GLY A 75 -9.17 -17.89 -10.84
CA GLY A 75 -10.22 -18.62 -10.14
C GLY A 75 -9.70 -19.86 -9.40
N ASN A 76 -10.59 -20.51 -8.64
CA ASN A 76 -10.26 -21.65 -7.79
C ASN A 76 -9.84 -22.92 -8.56
N ASN A 77 -10.05 -22.96 -9.87
CA ASN A 77 -9.62 -24.06 -10.76
C ASN A 77 -8.18 -23.86 -11.28
N ALA A 78 -7.50 -22.78 -10.86
CA ALA A 78 -6.09 -22.61 -11.18
C ALA A 78 -5.32 -23.85 -10.72
N ARG A 79 -4.45 -24.38 -11.60
CA ARG A 79 -3.65 -25.58 -11.32
C ARG A 79 -2.88 -25.39 -10.02
N ASN A 80 -3.12 -26.29 -9.06
CA ASN A 80 -2.46 -26.29 -7.75
C ASN A 80 -0.97 -26.66 -7.81
N ASP A 81 -0.48 -27.04 -8.99
CA ASP A 81 0.84 -27.58 -9.29
C ASP A 81 1.82 -26.56 -9.91
N ILE A 82 1.50 -25.24 -9.80
CA ILE A 82 2.44 -24.21 -10.23
C ILE A 82 3.55 -24.10 -9.18
N GLU A 83 4.65 -24.81 -9.45
CA GLU A 83 5.87 -24.65 -8.66
C GLU A 83 6.48 -23.26 -8.98
N THR A 84 6.81 -22.52 -7.95
CA THR A 84 7.49 -21.23 -8.06
C THR A 84 8.59 -21.15 -7.00
N SER A 85 9.69 -20.52 -7.33
CA SER A 85 10.72 -20.17 -6.37
C SER A 85 10.44 -18.79 -5.75
N PHE A 86 11.08 -18.49 -4.63
CA PHE A 86 11.02 -17.14 -4.05
C PHE A 86 11.55 -16.07 -5.02
N LEU A 87 12.56 -16.41 -5.83
CA LEU A 87 13.09 -15.49 -6.84
C LEU A 87 12.08 -15.20 -7.95
N ASP A 88 11.33 -16.21 -8.41
CA ASP A 88 10.26 -16.01 -9.39
C ASP A 88 9.14 -15.13 -8.81
N PHE A 89 8.80 -15.34 -7.53
CA PHE A 89 7.85 -14.52 -6.82
C PHE A 89 8.29 -13.05 -6.75
N LEU A 90 9.58 -12.79 -6.46
CA LEU A 90 10.17 -11.45 -6.48
C LEU A 90 10.18 -10.80 -7.88
N CYS A 91 10.27 -11.61 -8.93
CA CYS A 91 10.10 -11.12 -10.31
C CYS A 91 8.64 -10.73 -10.60
N CYS A 92 7.69 -11.49 -10.07
CA CYS A 92 6.25 -11.28 -10.28
C CYS A 92 5.69 -10.10 -9.48
N PHE A 93 6.24 -9.79 -8.30
CA PHE A 93 5.68 -8.78 -7.39
C PHE A 93 6.75 -7.86 -6.80
N LYS A 94 6.41 -6.57 -6.69
CA LYS A 94 7.08 -5.62 -5.81
C LYS A 94 6.30 -5.52 -4.51
N PHE A 95 6.97 -5.16 -3.41
CA PHE A 95 6.35 -4.97 -2.11
C PHE A 95 6.29 -3.49 -1.76
N GLU A 96 5.14 -3.08 -1.20
CA GLU A 96 5.04 -1.86 -0.41
C GLU A 96 4.84 -2.28 1.06
N LEU A 97 5.73 -1.85 1.95
CA LEU A 97 5.67 -2.16 3.38
C LEU A 97 5.09 -0.97 4.13
N HIS A 98 4.12 -1.23 5.00
CA HIS A 98 3.45 -0.20 5.78
C HIS A 98 3.46 -0.58 7.26
N SER A 99 4.24 0.15 8.06
CA SER A 99 4.30 -0.01 9.53
C SER A 99 3.39 0.97 10.27
N HIS A 100 2.89 2.01 9.58
CA HIS A 100 1.99 2.98 10.19
C HIS A 100 0.53 2.67 9.86
N ILE A 101 -0.08 1.89 10.73
CA ILE A 101 -1.45 1.40 10.57
C ILE A 101 -2.37 2.18 11.50
N VAL A 102 -3.41 2.79 10.94
CA VAL A 102 -4.51 3.41 11.68
C VAL A 102 -5.68 2.44 11.68
N LEU A 103 -5.92 1.81 12.83
CA LEU A 103 -7.07 0.94 13.01
C LEU A 103 -8.29 1.78 13.40
N MET A 104 -9.36 1.67 12.63
CA MET A 104 -10.65 2.29 12.96
C MET A 104 -11.50 1.37 13.84
N GLU A 105 -11.11 0.12 14.00
CA GLU A 105 -11.74 -0.93 14.80
C GLU A 105 -10.69 -1.61 15.68
N PRO A 106 -11.06 -2.26 16.80
CA PRO A 106 -10.09 -2.79 17.78
C PRO A 106 -9.17 -3.86 17.22
N THR A 107 -9.63 -4.60 16.23
CA THR A 107 -8.91 -5.74 15.61
C THR A 107 -8.94 -5.63 14.10
N ILE A 108 -7.95 -6.23 13.46
CA ILE A 108 -7.98 -6.45 12.01
C ILE A 108 -8.68 -7.80 11.78
N GLU A 109 -9.77 -7.80 11.02
CA GLU A 109 -10.56 -9.01 10.76
C GLU A 109 -10.67 -9.28 9.25
N ALA A 110 -11.03 -10.50 8.90
CA ALA A 110 -11.31 -10.87 7.53
C ALA A 110 -12.48 -10.01 6.98
N GLY A 111 -12.31 -9.47 5.78
CA GLY A 111 -13.30 -8.59 5.14
C GLY A 111 -13.07 -7.10 5.37
N HIS A 112 -12.09 -6.72 6.20
CA HIS A 112 -11.62 -5.34 6.24
C HIS A 112 -10.97 -4.94 4.91
N GLN A 113 -11.06 -3.66 4.60
CA GLN A 113 -10.35 -3.04 3.48
C GLN A 113 -9.20 -2.17 4.01
N LEU A 114 -8.19 -2.00 3.17
CA LEU A 114 -7.07 -1.13 3.41
C LEU A 114 -7.16 0.09 2.51
N LEU A 115 -6.98 1.27 3.09
CA LEU A 115 -6.82 2.53 2.36
C LEU A 115 -5.40 3.02 2.53
N THR A 116 -4.61 3.06 1.45
CA THR A 116 -3.25 3.61 1.46
C THR A 116 -3.29 5.09 1.08
N ILE A 117 -2.72 5.95 1.93
CA ILE A 117 -2.68 7.41 1.74
C ILE A 117 -1.38 7.77 1.03
N LYS A 118 -1.41 7.77 -0.31
CA LYS A 118 -0.22 7.95 -1.15
C LYS A 118 0.11 9.43 -1.39
N PRO A 119 1.34 9.87 -1.10
CA PRO A 119 1.82 11.20 -1.46
C PRO A 119 1.76 11.42 -2.99
N ARG A 120 1.52 12.67 -3.39
CA ARG A 120 1.62 13.13 -4.77
C ARG A 120 2.78 14.10 -4.96
N ALA A 121 3.12 14.38 -6.22
CA ALA A 121 4.23 15.27 -6.57
C ALA A 121 4.17 16.62 -5.85
N LEU A 122 2.98 17.22 -5.73
CA LEU A 122 2.82 18.50 -5.03
C LEU A 122 3.27 18.45 -3.56
N LEU A 123 3.11 17.29 -2.88
CA LEU A 123 3.62 17.13 -1.52
C LEU A 123 5.15 17.07 -1.50
N LEU A 124 5.75 16.35 -2.44
CA LEU A 124 7.21 16.29 -2.55
C LEU A 124 7.80 17.66 -2.87
N ASP A 125 7.15 18.44 -3.74
CA ASP A 125 7.57 19.81 -4.07
C ASP A 125 7.46 20.74 -2.85
N TRP A 126 6.39 20.62 -2.08
CA TRP A 126 6.24 21.33 -0.82
C TRP A 126 7.35 20.94 0.19
N MET A 127 7.63 19.65 0.38
CA MET A 127 8.71 19.20 1.29
C MET A 127 10.07 19.76 0.88
N ARG A 128 10.35 19.86 -0.42
CA ARG A 128 11.58 20.46 -0.93
C ARG A 128 11.66 21.95 -0.62
N SER A 129 10.55 22.67 -0.73
CA SER A 129 10.52 24.12 -0.41
C SER A 129 10.70 24.41 1.09
N GLU A 130 10.29 23.48 1.97
CA GLU A 130 10.45 23.65 3.43
C GLU A 130 11.90 23.49 3.90
N VAL A 131 12.76 22.82 3.13
CA VAL A 131 14.18 22.64 3.47
C VAL A 131 15.10 23.58 2.69
N GLU A 132 14.55 24.50 1.89
CA GLU A 132 15.33 25.45 1.11
C GLU A 132 16.20 26.34 2.03
N GLY A 133 17.51 26.35 1.79
CA GLY A 133 18.50 27.04 2.61
C GLY A 133 19.16 26.15 3.70
N GLU A 134 18.72 24.92 3.89
CA GLU A 134 19.33 23.94 4.81
C GLU A 134 20.13 22.88 4.02
N TYR A 135 21.37 23.19 3.69
CA TYR A 135 22.22 22.44 2.75
C TYR A 135 22.23 20.90 2.96
N GLU A 136 22.28 20.42 4.20
CA GLU A 136 22.27 18.98 4.48
C GLU A 136 20.91 18.34 4.13
N LEU A 137 19.81 19.01 4.46
CA LEU A 137 18.45 18.52 4.18
C LEU A 137 18.10 18.68 2.70
N GLU A 138 18.55 19.75 2.04
CA GLU A 138 18.38 19.93 0.59
C GLU A 138 18.97 18.74 -0.18
N ASN A 139 20.20 18.31 0.12
CA ASN A 139 20.84 17.17 -0.54
C ASN A 139 20.03 15.87 -0.37
N VAL A 140 19.45 15.63 0.80
CA VAL A 140 18.59 14.46 1.06
C VAL A 140 17.29 14.57 0.27
N MET A 141 16.67 15.74 0.25
CA MET A 141 15.40 15.97 -0.42
C MET A 141 15.51 16.01 -1.95
N GLU A 142 16.67 16.40 -2.51
CA GLU A 142 16.94 16.27 -3.95
C GLU A 142 16.91 14.81 -4.42
N GLN A 143 17.38 13.89 -3.58
CA GLN A 143 17.37 12.45 -3.87
C GLN A 143 16.03 11.78 -3.54
N ALA A 144 15.15 12.46 -2.79
CA ALA A 144 13.86 11.93 -2.44
C ALA A 144 12.94 11.79 -3.67
N THR A 145 12.29 10.66 -3.80
CA THR A 145 11.34 10.35 -4.87
C THR A 145 9.96 10.09 -4.29
N LEU A 146 8.93 10.15 -5.13
CA LEU A 146 7.58 9.71 -4.72
C LEU A 146 7.54 8.27 -4.26
N SER A 147 8.39 7.40 -4.81
CA SER A 147 8.51 6.00 -4.36
C SER A 147 8.93 5.95 -2.90
N HIS A 148 9.97 6.68 -2.50
CA HIS A 148 10.43 6.76 -1.11
C HIS A 148 9.35 7.27 -0.16
N LEU A 149 8.56 8.27 -0.58
CA LEU A 149 7.45 8.77 0.23
C LEU A 149 6.26 7.78 0.30
N THR A 150 6.08 6.98 -0.74
CA THR A 150 5.02 5.95 -0.79
C THR A 150 5.39 4.75 0.06
N GLU A 151 6.67 4.41 0.11
CA GLU A 151 7.18 3.40 1.01
C GLU A 151 6.80 3.80 2.44
N ASN A 152 6.17 2.87 3.16
CA ASN A 152 5.69 3.14 4.51
C ASN A 152 4.66 4.28 4.64
N ALA A 153 3.86 4.52 3.60
CA ALA A 153 2.74 5.46 3.67
C ALA A 153 1.76 5.06 4.78
N THR A 154 1.05 6.05 5.33
CA THR A 154 -0.03 5.78 6.31
C THR A 154 -1.13 4.95 5.66
N VAL A 155 -1.55 3.89 6.35
CA VAL A 155 -2.67 3.05 5.93
C VAL A 155 -3.79 3.09 6.96
N ILE A 156 -5.03 3.01 6.49
CA ILE A 156 -6.24 2.96 7.33
C ILE A 156 -6.91 1.62 7.08
N VAL A 157 -7.19 0.88 8.15
CA VAL A 157 -7.91 -0.39 8.11
C VAL A 157 -9.30 -0.21 8.70
N LYS A 158 -10.32 -0.55 7.93
CA LYS A 158 -11.72 -0.46 8.34
C LYS A 158 -12.59 -1.41 7.53
N ASN A 159 -13.66 -1.91 8.14
CA ASN A 159 -14.73 -2.58 7.41
C ASN A 159 -15.65 -1.55 6.74
N PHE A 160 -15.79 -1.65 5.42
CA PHE A 160 -16.73 -0.85 4.64
C PHE A 160 -17.71 -1.78 3.91
N PRO A 161 -19.02 -1.53 3.99
CA PRO A 161 -20.01 -2.35 3.29
C PRO A 161 -19.86 -2.29 1.76
N ASP A 162 -19.44 -1.14 1.23
CA ASP A 162 -19.24 -0.93 -0.21
C ASP A 162 -18.27 0.22 -0.53
N LEU A 163 -17.87 0.31 -1.81
CA LEU A 163 -16.99 1.36 -2.31
C LEU A 163 -17.59 2.79 -2.22
N LYS A 164 -18.92 2.91 -2.15
CA LYS A 164 -19.57 4.22 -2.01
C LYS A 164 -19.38 4.77 -0.60
N GLU A 165 -19.44 3.89 0.39
CA GLU A 165 -19.15 4.27 1.77
C GLU A 165 -17.69 4.66 1.97
N ILE A 166 -16.74 3.98 1.31
CA ILE A 166 -15.34 4.40 1.30
C ILE A 166 -15.19 5.83 0.81
N LYS A 167 -15.80 6.16 -0.34
CA LYS A 167 -15.76 7.52 -0.90
C LYS A 167 -16.39 8.56 0.03
N THR A 168 -17.47 8.20 0.71
CA THR A 168 -18.14 9.07 1.68
C THR A 168 -17.26 9.30 2.89
N PHE A 169 -16.67 8.23 3.45
CA PHE A 169 -15.74 8.29 4.56
C PHE A 169 -14.54 9.19 4.26
N ILE A 170 -13.88 8.99 3.11
CA ILE A 170 -12.72 9.81 2.73
C ILE A 170 -13.10 11.29 2.62
N LYS A 171 -14.25 11.63 2.01
CA LYS A 171 -14.71 13.00 1.88
C LYS A 171 -15.06 13.64 3.23
N GLN A 172 -15.57 12.86 4.16
CA GLN A 172 -15.92 13.33 5.50
C GLN A 172 -14.67 13.52 6.38
N TYR A 173 -13.70 12.63 6.27
CA TYR A 173 -12.55 12.55 7.17
C TYR A 173 -11.23 12.99 6.52
N TYR A 174 -11.25 13.66 5.35
CA TYR A 174 -10.03 14.07 4.64
C TYR A 174 -9.08 14.90 5.52
N ARG A 175 -9.60 15.75 6.41
CA ARG A 175 -8.79 16.59 7.28
C ARG A 175 -8.03 15.78 8.34
N PRO A 176 -8.67 14.95 9.20
CA PRO A 176 -7.92 14.06 10.10
C PRO A 176 -6.98 13.11 9.37
N ILE A 177 -7.34 12.61 8.18
CA ILE A 177 -6.47 11.78 7.35
C ILE A 177 -5.22 12.58 6.93
N PHE A 178 -5.40 13.81 6.46
CA PHE A 178 -4.30 14.71 6.11
C PHE A 178 -3.38 14.96 7.31
N GLU A 179 -3.94 15.35 8.46
CA GLU A 179 -3.19 15.65 9.67
C GLU A 179 -2.39 14.41 10.15
N THR A 180 -2.99 13.22 10.08
CA THR A 180 -2.32 11.96 10.43
C THR A 180 -1.15 11.65 9.48
N ALA A 181 -1.33 11.84 8.18
CA ALA A 181 -0.27 11.61 7.20
C ALA A 181 0.85 12.64 7.33
N MET A 182 0.51 13.92 7.52
CA MET A 182 1.49 15.02 7.66
C MET A 182 2.30 14.93 8.94
N SER A 183 1.71 14.52 10.06
CA SER A 183 2.42 14.39 11.34
C SER A 183 3.61 13.42 11.31
N ARG A 184 3.66 12.55 10.31
CA ARG A 184 4.80 11.64 10.08
C ARG A 184 5.90 12.29 9.24
N MET A 185 5.55 13.28 8.43
CA MET A 185 6.47 13.90 7.47
C MET A 185 7.10 15.17 8.03
N SER A 186 6.37 15.88 8.89
CA SER A 186 6.84 17.12 9.52
C SER A 186 6.20 17.31 10.89
N ASN A 187 7.03 17.68 11.89
CA ASN A 187 6.58 18.01 13.23
C ASN A 187 6.08 19.47 13.34
N GLN A 188 6.28 20.29 12.31
CA GLN A 188 5.91 21.71 12.31
C GLN A 188 4.53 21.89 11.65
N SER A 189 3.47 21.65 12.40
CA SER A 189 2.10 21.76 11.88
C SER A 189 1.71 23.13 11.34
N SER A 190 2.39 24.20 11.80
CA SER A 190 2.19 25.57 11.30
C SER A 190 2.71 25.80 9.88
N ALA A 191 3.63 24.96 9.41
CA ALA A 191 4.19 25.02 8.06
C ALA A 191 3.41 24.16 7.05
N TRP A 192 2.52 23.29 7.52
CA TRP A 192 1.80 22.36 6.64
C TRP A 192 0.99 23.10 5.56
N PRO A 193 0.84 22.48 4.37
CA PRO A 193 -0.01 23.05 3.33
C PRO A 193 -1.44 23.25 3.82
N GLU A 194 -2.06 24.34 3.38
CA GLU A 194 -3.44 24.64 3.75
C GLU A 194 -4.41 23.76 2.97
N VAL A 195 -5.12 22.87 3.69
CA VAL A 195 -6.09 21.93 3.12
C VAL A 195 -7.48 22.19 3.69
N ASN A 196 -8.27 23.02 2.95
CA ASN A 196 -9.59 23.48 3.35
C ASN A 196 -10.74 22.68 2.71
N SER A 197 -10.44 21.76 1.80
CA SER A 197 -11.42 20.98 1.06
C SER A 197 -10.86 19.61 0.67
N PHE A 198 -11.77 18.66 0.38
CA PHE A 198 -11.37 17.39 -0.20
C PHE A 198 -10.63 17.57 -1.55
N LYS A 199 -10.98 18.60 -2.33
CA LYS A 199 -10.29 18.91 -3.58
C LYS A 199 -8.83 19.31 -3.32
N SER A 200 -8.55 20.17 -2.33
CA SER A 200 -7.18 20.54 -1.97
C SER A 200 -6.41 19.35 -1.37
N PHE A 201 -7.04 18.53 -0.53
CA PHE A 201 -6.47 17.28 -0.04
C PHE A 201 -5.99 16.38 -1.21
N SER A 202 -6.84 16.21 -2.23
CA SER A 202 -6.55 15.36 -3.38
C SER A 202 -5.41 15.87 -4.29
N GLN A 203 -4.94 17.09 -4.09
CA GLN A 203 -3.75 17.59 -4.77
C GLN A 203 -2.46 17.05 -4.15
N TYR A 204 -2.45 16.85 -2.83
CA TYR A 204 -1.30 16.36 -2.06
C TYR A 204 -1.29 14.84 -1.90
N PHE A 205 -2.47 14.21 -1.82
CA PHE A 205 -2.60 12.78 -1.59
C PHE A 205 -3.55 12.11 -2.58
N ALA A 206 -3.19 10.89 -2.97
CA ALA A 206 -4.10 9.93 -3.58
C ALA A 206 -4.50 8.88 -2.54
N ILE A 207 -5.67 8.28 -2.70
CA ILE A 207 -6.07 7.14 -1.89
C ILE A 207 -6.17 5.92 -2.78
N GLU A 208 -5.41 4.90 -2.45
CA GLU A 208 -5.47 3.59 -3.05
C GLU A 208 -6.30 2.68 -2.15
N ILE A 209 -7.19 1.90 -2.75
CA ILE A 209 -8.14 1.04 -2.03
C ILE A 209 -7.74 -0.41 -2.30
N HIS A 210 -7.58 -1.18 -1.24
CA HIS A 210 -7.32 -2.61 -1.30
C HIS A 210 -8.49 -3.34 -0.66
N THR A 211 -9.24 -4.07 -1.47
CA THR A 211 -10.45 -4.77 -1.01
C THR A 211 -10.15 -6.10 -0.35
N GLN A 212 -8.94 -6.63 -0.55
CA GLN A 212 -8.50 -7.88 0.06
C GLN A 212 -7.39 -7.62 1.08
N LEU A 213 -7.71 -7.85 2.35
CA LEU A 213 -6.78 -7.85 3.46
C LEU A 213 -6.73 -9.27 4.05
N ILE A 214 -5.57 -9.90 3.98
CA ILE A 214 -5.37 -11.30 4.32
C ILE A 214 -4.38 -11.41 5.48
N HIS A 215 -4.73 -12.17 6.51
CA HIS A 215 -3.81 -12.52 7.58
C HIS A 215 -3.00 -13.74 7.18
N LEU A 216 -1.68 -13.62 7.24
CA LEU A 216 -0.78 -14.76 7.17
C LEU A 216 -0.64 -15.30 8.59
N HIS A 217 -1.52 -16.24 8.95
CA HIS A 217 -1.44 -16.91 10.25
C HIS A 217 -0.58 -18.16 10.12
N TYR A 218 0.24 -18.37 11.13
CA TYR A 218 0.91 -19.61 11.44
C TYR A 218 0.00 -20.50 12.29
#